data_cc51cce9cca4828e29625ea425bbdd25
#
_entry.id   cc51cce9cca4828e29625ea425bbdd25
#
_cell.length_a   1.000
_cell.length_b   1.000
_cell.length_c   1.000
_cell.angle_alpha   90.00
_cell.angle_beta   90.00
_cell.angle_gamma   90.00
#
_symmetry.space_group_name_H-M   'P 1'
#
loop_
_entity.id
_entity.type
_entity.pdbx_description
1 polymer ?
#
loop_
_entity_poly.entity_id
_entity_poly.type
_entity_poly.pdbx_seq_one_letter_code
_entity_poly.pdbx_strand_id
1 'polypeptide(L)'
;MGIFSLTQELAIDLGTANTLIIYNGKVVVDEPSIVALDVHTGKLVAIGQQARQMHEKTNPNIKTIRPLKDGVIADFNATELMLRGMIKKVKTSGSLFAPSLRMVICIPSGSTNVEIRAVRDSAEHAGGREVYMIYEPMAAALGAGLDVEAPEGNMVIDIGGGTSEIACISL
;
A
#
# COMPACT_ATOMS: atom_id res chain seq x y z
N MET A 1 -6.68 -22.93 -23.29
CA MET A 1 -7.07 -23.06 -21.87
C MET A 1 -5.81 -23.38 -21.08
N GLY A 2 -5.15 -22.35 -20.53
CA GLY A 2 -3.93 -22.50 -19.71
C GLY A 2 -4.31 -22.98 -18.33
N ILE A 3 -3.90 -24.19 -17.99
CA ILE A 3 -4.05 -24.81 -16.68
C ILE A 3 -3.07 -24.08 -15.76
N PHE A 4 -3.61 -23.39 -14.70
CA PHE A 4 -2.89 -22.78 -13.59
C PHE A 4 -2.03 -21.54 -13.86
N SER A 5 -2.63 -20.45 -14.30
CA SER A 5 -2.07 -19.14 -13.90
C SER A 5 -2.69 -18.74 -12.55
N LEU A 6 -2.05 -19.10 -11.45
CA LEU A 6 -2.39 -18.65 -10.10
C LEU A 6 -1.83 -17.25 -9.93
N THR A 7 -2.34 -16.28 -10.69
CA THR A 7 -2.01 -14.86 -10.49
C THR A 7 -3.05 -14.27 -9.55
N GLN A 8 -2.60 -13.69 -8.47
CA GLN A 8 -3.42 -12.94 -7.52
C GLN A 8 -3.21 -11.46 -7.77
N GLU A 9 -4.30 -10.74 -8.02
CA GLU A 9 -4.27 -9.30 -8.29
C GLU A 9 -4.65 -8.52 -7.02
N LEU A 10 -3.78 -7.62 -6.61
CA LEU A 10 -3.96 -6.77 -5.44
C LEU A 10 -3.94 -5.31 -5.87
N ALA A 11 -4.93 -4.53 -5.41
CA ALA A 11 -4.82 -3.07 -5.43
C ALA A 11 -4.47 -2.60 -4.02
N ILE A 12 -3.46 -1.72 -3.92
CA ILE A 12 -2.90 -1.27 -2.66
C ILE A 12 -2.94 0.26 -2.63
N ASP A 13 -3.63 0.80 -1.65
CA ASP A 13 -3.50 2.19 -1.25
C ASP A 13 -2.50 2.27 -0.09
N LEU A 14 -1.33 2.82 -0.36
CA LEU A 14 -0.21 2.90 0.58
C LEU A 14 -0.20 4.27 1.27
N GLY A 15 -1.23 4.53 2.08
CA GLY A 15 -1.42 5.83 2.72
C GLY A 15 -0.55 6.06 3.96
N THR A 16 -0.28 7.34 4.27
CA THR A 16 0.49 7.76 5.46
C THR A 16 -0.14 7.29 6.77
N ALA A 17 -1.46 7.37 6.88
CA ALA A 17 -2.19 6.98 8.10
C ALA A 17 -2.55 5.50 8.10
N ASN A 18 -3.17 5.02 7.04
CA ASN A 18 -3.64 3.65 6.87
C ASN A 18 -3.19 3.11 5.51
N THR A 19 -3.00 1.80 5.45
CA THR A 19 -2.78 1.05 4.20
C THR A 19 -3.98 0.15 3.96
N LEU A 20 -4.55 0.22 2.75
CA LEU A 20 -5.66 -0.61 2.31
C LEU A 20 -5.17 -1.62 1.27
N ILE A 21 -5.65 -2.86 1.34
CA ILE A 21 -5.44 -3.85 0.27
C ILE A 21 -6.79 -4.38 -0.18
N ILE A 22 -7.01 -4.30 -1.47
CA ILE A 22 -8.20 -4.79 -2.15
C ILE A 22 -7.84 -6.06 -2.92
N TYR A 23 -8.65 -7.10 -2.75
CA TYR A 23 -8.56 -8.36 -3.46
C TYR A 23 -9.95 -8.81 -3.90
N ASN A 24 -10.11 -9.14 -5.19
CA ASN A 24 -11.41 -9.53 -5.77
C ASN A 24 -12.52 -8.50 -5.48
N GLY A 25 -12.23 -7.21 -5.63
CA GLY A 25 -13.19 -6.12 -5.43
C GLY A 25 -13.60 -5.88 -3.97
N LYS A 26 -12.90 -6.47 -3.00
CA LYS A 26 -13.19 -6.29 -1.58
C LYS A 26 -11.96 -5.81 -0.82
N VAL A 27 -12.16 -4.90 0.12
CA VAL A 27 -11.12 -4.52 1.08
C VAL A 27 -10.87 -5.72 2.00
N VAL A 28 -9.66 -6.26 1.94
CA VAL A 28 -9.23 -7.43 2.73
C VAL A 28 -8.23 -7.06 3.82
N VAL A 29 -7.59 -5.90 3.69
CA VAL A 29 -6.75 -5.28 4.71
C VAL A 29 -7.13 -3.80 4.80
N ASP A 30 -7.38 -3.32 6.00
CA ASP A 30 -7.51 -1.91 6.39
C ASP A 30 -6.79 -1.76 7.72
N GLU A 31 -5.56 -1.30 7.65
CA GLU A 31 -4.67 -1.30 8.81
C GLU A 31 -3.88 0.01 8.90
N PRO A 32 -3.63 0.52 10.11
CA PRO A 32 -2.71 1.63 10.30
C PRO A 32 -1.34 1.36 9.68
N SER A 33 -0.76 2.37 9.03
CA SER A 33 0.59 2.30 8.44
C SER A 33 1.64 2.47 9.53
N ILE A 34 1.85 1.39 10.31
CA ILE A 34 2.80 1.35 11.43
C ILE A 34 3.32 -0.07 11.63
N VAL A 35 4.58 -0.16 12.02
CA VAL A 35 5.25 -1.42 12.41
C VAL A 35 5.82 -1.29 13.82
N ALA A 36 5.92 -2.41 14.51
CA ALA A 36 6.66 -2.54 15.76
C ALA A 36 7.83 -3.51 15.55
N LEU A 37 9.02 -3.06 15.89
CA LEU A 37 10.27 -3.80 15.74
C LEU A 37 10.89 -4.05 17.10
N ASP A 38 11.54 -5.19 17.27
CA ASP A 38 12.44 -5.45 18.37
C ASP A 38 13.71 -4.61 18.21
N VAL A 39 14.06 -3.84 19.26
CA VAL A 39 15.17 -2.87 19.21
C VAL A 39 16.52 -3.55 19.03
N HIS A 40 16.69 -4.75 19.60
CA HIS A 40 17.97 -5.46 19.62
C HIS A 40 18.23 -6.25 18.32
N THR A 41 17.15 -6.85 17.79
CA THR A 41 17.26 -7.75 16.63
C THR A 41 16.79 -7.13 15.32
N GLY A 42 16.07 -5.99 15.37
CA GLY A 42 15.40 -5.38 14.22
C GLY A 42 14.26 -6.22 13.64
N LYS A 43 13.88 -7.31 14.30
CA LYS A 43 12.83 -8.21 13.80
C LYS A 43 11.45 -7.59 13.96
N LEU A 44 10.58 -7.90 12.99
CA LEU A 44 9.18 -7.50 13.03
C LEU A 44 8.45 -8.21 14.18
N VAL A 45 7.84 -7.42 15.06
CA VAL A 45 7.02 -7.89 16.19
C VAL A 45 5.55 -7.82 15.83
N ALA A 46 5.11 -6.70 15.26
CA ALA A 46 3.71 -6.48 14.91
C ALA A 46 3.58 -5.45 13.77
N ILE A 47 2.41 -5.46 13.11
CA ILE A 47 2.02 -4.48 12.08
C ILE A 47 0.61 -3.97 12.37
N GLY A 48 0.28 -2.83 11.77
CA GLY A 48 -1.08 -2.31 11.73
C GLY A 48 -1.62 -2.05 13.14
N GLN A 49 -2.85 -2.47 13.39
CA GLN A 49 -3.55 -2.23 14.65
C GLN A 49 -2.79 -2.78 15.88
N GLN A 50 -2.12 -3.92 15.74
CA GLN A 50 -1.33 -4.48 16.84
C GLN A 50 -0.11 -3.60 17.16
N ALA A 51 0.60 -3.12 16.12
CA ALA A 51 1.72 -2.21 16.29
C ALA A 51 1.26 -0.86 16.88
N ARG A 52 0.09 -0.36 16.43
CA ARG A 52 -0.52 0.87 16.98
C ARG A 52 -0.81 0.75 18.48
N GLN A 53 -1.25 -0.41 18.95
CA GLN A 53 -1.47 -0.65 20.38
C GLN A 53 -0.18 -0.62 21.23
N MET A 54 0.98 -0.84 20.57
CA MET A 54 2.29 -0.78 21.21
C MET A 54 2.92 0.61 21.12
N HIS A 55 2.37 1.49 20.27
CA HIS A 55 2.87 2.85 20.07
C HIS A 55 2.72 3.66 21.37
N GLU A 56 3.76 4.40 21.72
CA GLU A 56 3.83 5.23 22.93
C GLU A 56 3.75 4.46 24.26
N LYS A 57 3.77 3.13 24.24
CA LYS A 57 3.89 2.34 25.47
C LYS A 57 5.36 2.17 25.86
N THR A 58 5.61 2.25 27.16
CA THR A 58 6.97 2.16 27.74
C THR A 58 7.51 0.73 27.73
N ASN A 59 7.75 0.18 26.55
CA ASN A 59 8.54 -1.05 26.42
C ASN A 59 9.87 -0.71 25.77
N PRO A 60 11.00 -0.74 26.52
CA PRO A 60 12.31 -0.34 26.00
C PRO A 60 12.81 -1.27 24.87
N ASN A 61 12.25 -2.46 24.75
CA ASN A 61 12.66 -3.44 23.74
C ASN A 61 11.88 -3.34 22.43
N ILE A 62 10.85 -2.49 22.36
CA ILE A 62 10.01 -2.33 21.18
C ILE A 62 10.06 -0.89 20.68
N LYS A 63 10.40 -0.73 19.40
CA LYS A 63 10.34 0.54 18.68
C LYS A 63 9.21 0.47 17.65
N THR A 64 8.30 1.44 17.69
CA THR A 64 7.29 1.61 16.64
C THR A 64 7.74 2.64 15.62
N ILE A 65 7.49 2.35 14.34
CA ILE A 65 7.87 3.19 13.20
C ILE A 65 6.64 3.38 12.32
N ARG A 66 6.37 4.62 11.93
CA ARG A 66 5.49 4.95 10.81
C ARG A 66 6.35 5.06 9.57
N PRO A 67 6.27 4.09 8.64
CA PRO A 67 7.21 4.03 7.52
C PRO A 67 6.93 5.06 6.44
N LEU A 68 5.72 5.65 6.44
CA LEU A 68 5.31 6.68 5.49
C LEU A 68 5.12 8.02 6.22
N LYS A 69 5.52 9.08 5.55
CA LYS A 69 5.36 10.46 6.00
C LYS A 69 5.04 11.35 4.80
N ASP A 70 4.00 12.16 4.93
CA ASP A 70 3.59 13.12 3.89
C ASP A 70 3.44 12.46 2.49
N GLY A 71 2.85 11.25 2.45
CA GLY A 71 2.60 10.47 1.23
C GLY A 71 3.81 9.71 0.68
N VAL A 72 5.00 9.84 1.27
CA VAL A 72 6.23 9.22 0.77
C VAL A 72 6.83 8.22 1.74
N ILE A 73 7.66 7.30 1.22
CA ILE A 73 8.40 6.35 2.04
C ILE A 73 9.53 7.07 2.79
N ALA A 74 9.41 7.11 4.11
CA ALA A 74 10.44 7.64 5.01
C ALA A 74 11.40 6.55 5.51
N ASP A 75 10.93 5.30 5.60
CA ASP A 75 11.73 4.14 5.99
C ASP A 75 11.42 2.95 5.08
N PHE A 76 12.35 2.65 4.18
CA PHE A 76 12.20 1.59 3.17
C PHE A 76 12.05 0.20 3.81
N ASN A 77 12.91 -0.13 4.78
CA ASN A 77 12.88 -1.44 5.42
C ASN A 77 11.58 -1.67 6.21
N ALA A 78 11.13 -0.66 6.92
CA ALA A 78 9.87 -0.71 7.66
C ALA A 78 8.67 -0.83 6.69
N THR A 79 8.69 -0.13 5.54
CA THR A 79 7.66 -0.25 4.50
C THR A 79 7.60 -1.67 3.92
N GLU A 80 8.76 -2.24 3.56
CA GLU A 80 8.84 -3.62 3.06
C GLU A 80 8.28 -4.63 4.07
N LEU A 81 8.69 -4.52 5.33
CA LEU A 81 8.21 -5.40 6.41
C LEU A 81 6.70 -5.25 6.61
N MET A 82 6.18 -4.02 6.55
CA MET A 82 4.76 -3.73 6.66
C MET A 82 3.97 -4.36 5.51
N LEU A 83 4.34 -4.07 4.27
CA LEU A 83 3.69 -4.61 3.07
C LEU A 83 3.71 -6.15 3.07
N ARG A 84 4.87 -6.75 3.33
CA ARG A 84 5.02 -8.20 3.41
C ARG A 84 4.11 -8.80 4.48
N GLY A 85 4.01 -8.16 5.63
CA GLY A 85 3.14 -8.59 6.72
C GLY A 85 1.65 -8.44 6.39
N MET A 86 1.25 -7.35 5.72
CA MET A 86 -0.12 -7.11 5.31
C MET A 86 -0.56 -8.04 4.19
N ILE A 87 0.29 -8.28 3.18
CA ILE A 87 0.02 -9.23 2.09
C ILE A 87 -0.19 -10.65 2.63
N LYS A 88 0.56 -11.06 3.67
CA LYS A 88 0.34 -12.35 4.33
C LYS A 88 -1.04 -12.50 4.98
N LYS A 89 -1.71 -11.38 5.32
CA LYS A 89 -3.10 -11.43 5.84
C LYS A 89 -4.12 -11.69 4.74
N VAL A 90 -3.76 -11.46 3.48
CA VAL A 90 -4.63 -11.79 2.34
C VAL A 90 -4.68 -13.31 2.22
N LYS A 91 -5.75 -13.91 2.72
CA LYS A 91 -5.93 -15.36 2.73
C LYS A 91 -6.06 -15.88 1.30
N THR A 92 -5.07 -16.61 0.83
CA THR A 92 -5.18 -17.44 -0.36
C THR A 92 -5.82 -18.76 0.01
N SER A 93 -7.06 -18.94 -0.39
CA SER A 93 -7.78 -20.20 -0.11
C SER A 93 -7.21 -21.33 -0.98
N GLY A 94 -6.57 -22.31 -0.36
CA GLY A 94 -6.42 -23.66 -0.91
C GLY A 94 -5.34 -23.92 -1.95
N SER A 95 -4.40 -23.01 -2.20
CA SER A 95 -3.30 -23.30 -3.15
C SER A 95 -2.09 -23.93 -2.47
N LEU A 96 -1.63 -25.06 -3.02
CA LEU A 96 -0.36 -25.70 -2.65
C LEU A 96 0.87 -24.91 -3.12
N PHE A 97 0.69 -23.95 -4.02
CA PHE A 97 1.75 -23.10 -4.58
C PHE A 97 1.45 -21.63 -4.24
N ALA A 98 2.50 -20.87 -3.89
CA ALA A 98 2.38 -19.44 -3.71
C ALA A 98 1.95 -18.79 -5.04
N PRO A 99 0.89 -17.97 -5.07
CA PRO A 99 0.46 -17.31 -6.30
C PRO A 99 1.48 -16.27 -6.73
N SER A 100 1.57 -16.04 -8.05
CA SER A 100 2.24 -14.87 -8.59
C SER A 100 1.43 -13.62 -8.25
N LEU A 101 2.05 -12.63 -7.62
CA LEU A 101 1.35 -11.39 -7.23
C LEU A 101 1.52 -10.33 -8.32
N ARG A 102 0.38 -9.84 -8.83
CA ARG A 102 0.28 -8.61 -9.61
C ARG A 102 -0.27 -7.53 -8.72
N MET A 103 0.41 -6.40 -8.63
CA MET A 103 0.04 -5.31 -7.74
C MET A 103 -0.17 -4.02 -8.50
N VAL A 104 -1.23 -3.28 -8.18
CA VAL A 104 -1.43 -1.88 -8.55
C VAL A 104 -1.35 -1.07 -7.27
N ILE A 105 -0.48 -0.07 -7.23
CA ILE A 105 -0.24 0.73 -6.03
C ILE A 105 -0.49 2.20 -6.33
N CYS A 106 -1.25 2.86 -5.47
CA CYS A 106 -1.48 4.29 -5.55
C CYS A 106 -0.22 5.07 -5.14
N ILE A 107 0.07 6.14 -5.87
CA ILE A 107 1.16 7.07 -5.58
C ILE A 107 0.65 8.51 -5.69
N PRO A 108 1.16 9.44 -4.86
CA PRO A 108 0.86 10.86 -5.01
C PRO A 108 1.28 11.41 -6.38
N SER A 109 0.49 12.34 -6.93
CA SER A 109 0.76 12.93 -8.26
C SER A 109 2.10 13.68 -8.30
N GLY A 110 2.51 14.25 -7.17
CA GLY A 110 3.78 14.97 -7.03
C GLY A 110 5.00 14.09 -6.76
N SER A 111 4.86 12.75 -6.80
CA SER A 111 5.94 11.83 -6.51
C SER A 111 7.11 11.96 -7.47
N THR A 112 8.31 12.05 -6.93
CA THR A 112 9.56 12.04 -7.69
C THR A 112 9.87 10.63 -8.22
N ASN A 113 10.72 10.53 -9.25
CA ASN A 113 11.16 9.23 -9.78
C ASN A 113 11.85 8.36 -8.71
N VAL A 114 12.49 8.96 -7.72
CA VAL A 114 13.14 8.23 -6.61
C VAL A 114 12.08 7.61 -5.68
N GLU A 115 11.04 8.37 -5.36
CA GLU A 115 9.92 7.90 -4.52
C GLU A 115 9.11 6.81 -5.22
N ILE A 116 8.81 6.97 -6.52
CA ILE A 116 8.14 5.96 -7.32
C ILE A 116 8.95 4.66 -7.34
N ARG A 117 10.28 4.77 -7.52
CA ARG A 117 11.17 3.60 -7.46
C ARG A 117 11.15 2.95 -6.08
N ALA A 118 11.19 3.74 -4.99
CA ALA A 118 11.15 3.21 -3.63
C ALA A 118 9.86 2.41 -3.35
N VAL A 119 8.71 2.89 -3.84
CA VAL A 119 7.43 2.16 -3.73
C VAL A 119 7.49 0.85 -4.52
N ARG A 120 7.99 0.90 -5.76
CA ARG A 120 8.14 -0.29 -6.62
C ARG A 120 9.03 -1.33 -5.97
N ASP A 121 10.25 -0.94 -5.57
CA ASP A 121 11.23 -1.84 -4.96
C ASP A 121 10.68 -2.47 -3.66
N SER A 122 9.99 -1.68 -2.82
CA SER A 122 9.32 -2.19 -1.61
C SER A 122 8.27 -3.25 -1.93
N ALA A 123 7.47 -3.03 -2.98
CA ALA A 123 6.42 -3.97 -3.39
C ALA A 123 7.02 -5.25 -4.00
N GLU A 124 8.05 -5.13 -4.83
CA GLU A 124 8.77 -6.28 -5.41
C GLU A 124 9.42 -7.12 -4.31
N HIS A 125 10.09 -6.49 -3.35
CA HIS A 125 10.66 -7.17 -2.18
C HIS A 125 9.59 -7.81 -1.29
N ALA A 126 8.38 -7.23 -1.24
CA ALA A 126 7.26 -7.83 -0.52
C ALA A 126 6.62 -9.03 -1.26
N GLY A 127 7.06 -9.31 -2.50
CA GLY A 127 6.65 -10.47 -3.29
C GLY A 127 5.88 -10.15 -4.57
N GLY A 128 5.76 -8.86 -4.94
CA GLY A 128 5.18 -8.43 -6.22
C GLY A 128 6.03 -8.89 -7.39
N ARG A 129 5.45 -9.64 -8.32
CA ARG A 129 6.11 -10.05 -9.55
C ARG A 129 5.89 -9.04 -10.67
N GLU A 130 4.70 -8.45 -10.72
CA GLU A 130 4.33 -7.37 -11.62
C GLU A 130 3.79 -6.24 -10.77
N VAL A 131 4.43 -5.06 -10.83
CA VAL A 131 4.05 -3.90 -10.02
C VAL A 131 3.76 -2.72 -10.93
N TYR A 132 2.53 -2.25 -10.87
CA TYR A 132 2.02 -1.08 -11.59
C TYR A 132 1.75 0.06 -10.61
N MET A 133 1.87 1.28 -11.10
CA MET A 133 1.57 2.49 -10.34
C MET A 133 0.39 3.20 -10.96
N ILE A 134 -0.46 3.78 -10.12
CA ILE A 134 -1.54 4.69 -10.50
C ILE A 134 -1.47 5.93 -9.62
N TYR A 135 -1.72 7.10 -10.17
CA TYR A 135 -1.82 8.32 -9.37
C TYR A 135 -3.07 8.31 -8.49
N GLU A 136 -2.92 8.74 -7.22
CA GLU A 136 -4.02 8.76 -6.23
C GLU A 136 -5.29 9.45 -6.76
N PRO A 137 -5.23 10.67 -7.37
CA PRO A 137 -6.43 11.31 -7.88
C PRO A 137 -7.10 10.54 -9.04
N MET A 138 -6.31 9.83 -9.86
CA MET A 138 -6.85 8.99 -10.93
C MET A 138 -7.56 7.76 -10.35
N ALA A 139 -6.97 7.12 -9.35
CA ALA A 139 -7.59 6.00 -8.65
C ALA A 139 -8.90 6.44 -7.94
N ALA A 140 -8.88 7.62 -7.31
CA ALA A 140 -10.06 8.21 -6.67
C ALA A 140 -11.16 8.52 -7.69
N ALA A 141 -10.82 9.09 -8.86
CA ALA A 141 -11.78 9.35 -9.94
C ALA A 141 -12.46 8.06 -10.41
N LEU A 142 -11.69 7.02 -10.69
CA LEU A 142 -12.20 5.71 -11.09
C LEU A 142 -13.08 5.09 -10.01
N GLY A 143 -12.65 5.19 -8.74
CA GLY A 143 -13.41 4.70 -7.59
C GLY A 143 -14.72 5.45 -7.35
N ALA A 144 -14.77 6.74 -7.68
CA ALA A 144 -15.98 7.56 -7.65
C ALA A 144 -16.92 7.30 -8.85
N GLY A 145 -16.49 6.50 -9.82
CA GLY A 145 -17.27 6.19 -11.02
C GLY A 145 -17.27 7.30 -12.06
N LEU A 146 -16.25 8.18 -12.03
CA LEU A 146 -16.07 9.19 -13.09
C LEU A 146 -15.59 8.52 -14.37
N ASP A 147 -16.15 8.94 -15.50
CA ASP A 147 -15.65 8.56 -16.81
C ASP A 147 -14.45 9.42 -17.16
N VAL A 148 -13.26 8.86 -16.89
CA VAL A 148 -11.99 9.57 -17.11
C VAL A 148 -11.56 9.63 -18.58
N GLU A 149 -12.27 8.90 -19.45
CA GLU A 149 -12.08 8.89 -20.91
C GLU A 149 -13.07 9.83 -21.62
N ALA A 150 -14.03 10.38 -20.93
CA ALA A 150 -14.95 11.34 -21.50
C ALA A 150 -14.27 12.69 -21.80
N PRO A 151 -14.69 13.41 -22.87
CA PRO A 151 -14.16 14.74 -23.20
C PRO A 151 -14.74 15.84 -22.28
N GLU A 152 -14.83 15.53 -21.00
CA GLU A 152 -15.34 16.41 -19.95
C GLU A 152 -14.28 16.61 -18.88
N GLY A 153 -14.15 17.84 -18.40
CA GLY A 153 -13.25 18.15 -17.29
C GLY A 153 -13.86 17.74 -15.95
N ASN A 154 -13.19 16.88 -15.21
CA ASN A 154 -13.54 16.51 -13.84
C ASN A 154 -12.50 17.01 -12.86
N MET A 155 -12.92 17.48 -11.69
CA MET A 155 -12.03 17.83 -10.61
C MET A 155 -12.19 16.83 -9.47
N VAL A 156 -11.05 16.31 -9.00
CA VAL A 156 -10.97 15.44 -7.84
C VAL A 156 -10.19 16.15 -6.75
N ILE A 157 -10.73 16.13 -5.54
CA ILE A 157 -10.06 16.61 -4.33
C ILE A 157 -9.93 15.40 -3.41
N ASP A 158 -8.71 14.94 -3.22
CA ASP A 158 -8.36 13.82 -2.34
C ASP A 158 -7.72 14.36 -1.06
N ILE A 159 -8.32 14.03 0.09
CA ILE A 159 -7.86 14.49 1.41
C ILE A 159 -7.52 13.28 2.25
N GLY A 160 -6.22 12.97 2.31
CA GLY A 160 -5.67 11.85 3.05
C GLY A 160 -5.22 12.21 4.47
N GLY A 161 -4.56 11.25 5.13
CA GLY A 161 -4.01 11.42 6.48
C GLY A 161 -2.68 12.19 6.54
N GLY A 162 -2.00 12.38 5.41
CA GLY A 162 -0.71 13.08 5.34
C GLY A 162 -0.58 13.99 4.13
N THR A 163 -1.47 13.85 3.13
CA THR A 163 -1.48 14.62 1.88
C THR A 163 -2.87 15.10 1.57
N SER A 164 -2.97 16.18 0.81
CA SER A 164 -4.19 16.62 0.13
C SER A 164 -3.83 16.93 -1.31
N GLU A 165 -4.54 16.34 -2.26
CA GLU A 165 -4.31 16.48 -3.68
C GLU A 165 -5.52 17.04 -4.40
N ILE A 166 -5.29 17.93 -5.35
CA ILE A 166 -6.32 18.49 -6.23
C ILE A 166 -5.87 18.23 -7.66
N ALA A 167 -6.67 17.52 -8.41
CA ALA A 167 -6.39 17.20 -9.80
C ALA A 167 -7.59 17.51 -10.71
N CYS A 168 -7.28 18.10 -11.86
CA CYS A 168 -8.22 18.21 -12.96
C CYS A 168 -7.90 17.09 -13.96
N ILE A 169 -8.90 16.28 -14.30
CA ILE A 169 -8.79 15.16 -15.23
C ILE A 169 -9.62 15.51 -16.46
N SER A 170 -9.00 15.58 -17.62
CA SER A 170 -9.66 15.76 -18.91
C SER A 170 -8.84 15.07 -19.99
N LEU A 171 -9.50 14.62 -21.05
CA LEU A 171 -8.89 14.26 -22.32
C LEU A 171 -8.68 15.50 -23.19
#